data_e0a195fbee9a0d3b45b9235472f7cea9
#
_entry.id   e0a195fbee9a0d3b45b9235472f7cea9
#
_cell.length_a   1.000
_cell.length_b   1.000
_cell.length_c   1.000
_cell.angle_alpha   90.00
_cell.angle_beta   90.00
_cell.angle_gamma   90.00
#
_symmetry.space_group_name_H-M   'P 1'
#
loop_
_entity.id
_entity.type
_entity.pdbx_description
1 polymer ?
#
loop_
_entity_poly.entity_id
_entity_poly.type
_entity_poly.pdbx_seq_one_letter_code
_entity_poly.pdbx_strand_id
1 'polypeptide(L)'
;IWCSVDLRDGNQALVEPMVVEEKTEMFNLLLKLGFKEIEIGFPEASQIEFDFLRLLALRKMIPSDVHVQVLTQCREHLIHRTFEAIEGIPNPILHIYNSTNTLQRDVVFHASREEIKQIAIDGVKTVKACMKEFGRDDIILEYSPESFMGTELDFALEVCEAVLDEWGMAT
;
A
#
# COMPACT_ATOMS: atom_id res chain seq x y z
N ILE A 1 -14.64 -9.10 2.85
CA ILE A 1 -14.74 -7.64 3.08
C ILE A 1 -14.50 -6.96 1.74
N TRP A 2 -15.21 -5.86 1.48
CA TRP A 2 -15.02 -5.04 0.28
C TRP A 2 -14.13 -3.86 0.64
N CYS A 3 -13.01 -3.69 -0.10
CA CYS A 3 -12.16 -2.50 -0.04
C CYS A 3 -12.58 -1.52 -1.13
N SER A 4 -12.80 -0.24 -0.78
CA SER A 4 -12.97 0.82 -1.78
C SER A 4 -11.60 1.32 -2.21
N VAL A 5 -11.40 1.43 -3.53
CA VAL A 5 -10.19 1.99 -4.15
C VAL A 5 -10.45 3.35 -4.83
N ASP A 6 -11.62 3.94 -4.60
CA ASP A 6 -12.05 5.18 -5.25
C ASP A 6 -11.10 6.36 -4.96
N LEU A 7 -10.59 6.46 -3.73
CA LEU A 7 -9.71 7.55 -3.30
C LEU A 7 -8.26 7.40 -3.76
N ARG A 8 -7.84 6.21 -4.23
CA ARG A 8 -6.51 5.96 -4.77
C ARG A 8 -6.58 5.71 -6.28
N ASP A 9 -7.00 4.53 -6.71
CA ASP A 9 -7.01 4.12 -8.12
C ASP A 9 -8.05 4.93 -8.92
N GLY A 10 -9.24 5.08 -8.38
CA GLY A 10 -10.29 5.92 -8.97
C GLY A 10 -9.86 7.37 -9.10
N ASN A 11 -9.25 7.96 -8.08
CA ASN A 11 -8.74 9.32 -8.10
C ASN A 11 -7.62 9.52 -9.14
N GLN A 12 -6.73 8.52 -9.31
CA GLN A 12 -5.66 8.57 -10.30
C GLN A 12 -6.18 8.55 -11.74
N ALA A 13 -7.38 8.06 -11.98
CA ALA A 13 -8.01 8.03 -13.29
C ALA A 13 -8.69 9.37 -13.68
N LEU A 14 -8.82 10.30 -12.74
CA LEU A 14 -9.42 11.62 -13.01
C LEU A 14 -8.45 12.52 -13.77
N VAL A 15 -9.01 13.34 -14.69
CA VAL A 15 -8.23 14.37 -15.41
C VAL A 15 -7.68 15.40 -14.43
N GLU A 16 -8.49 15.79 -13.45
CA GLU A 16 -8.12 16.63 -12.32
C GLU A 16 -8.32 15.82 -11.04
N PRO A 17 -7.25 15.32 -10.42
CA PRO A 17 -7.35 14.58 -9.16
C PRO A 17 -7.94 15.42 -8.04
N MET A 18 -8.69 14.78 -7.15
CA MET A 18 -9.35 15.42 -6.01
C MET A 18 -8.35 16.14 -5.10
N VAL A 19 -8.70 17.35 -4.67
CA VAL A 19 -8.02 18.06 -3.59
C VAL A 19 -8.39 17.46 -2.22
N VAL A 20 -7.71 17.88 -1.15
CA VAL A 20 -7.89 17.31 0.21
C VAL A 20 -9.35 17.42 0.68
N GLU A 21 -10.03 18.53 0.36
CA GLU A 21 -11.42 18.76 0.72
C GLU A 21 -12.36 17.75 0.04
N GLU A 22 -12.21 17.54 -1.25
CA GLU A 22 -13.00 16.59 -2.04
C GLU A 22 -12.72 15.13 -1.60
N LYS A 23 -11.45 14.79 -1.35
CA LYS A 23 -11.09 13.49 -0.77
C LYS A 23 -11.75 13.28 0.59
N THR A 24 -11.83 14.33 1.40
CA THR A 24 -12.50 14.27 2.71
C THR A 24 -13.99 14.01 2.57
N GLU A 25 -14.65 14.66 1.62
CA GLU A 25 -16.08 14.45 1.34
C GLU A 25 -16.31 13.02 0.84
N MET A 26 -15.49 12.54 -0.09
CA MET A 26 -15.56 11.16 -0.61
C MET A 26 -15.31 10.13 0.49
N PHE A 27 -14.31 10.32 1.35
CA PHE A 27 -14.05 9.45 2.50
C PHE A 27 -15.27 9.33 3.40
N ASN A 28 -15.90 10.45 3.75
CA ASN A 28 -17.12 10.48 4.56
C ASN A 28 -18.30 9.77 3.87
N LEU A 29 -18.40 9.86 2.54
CA LEU A 29 -19.40 9.14 1.76
C LEU A 29 -19.18 7.63 1.83
N LEU A 30 -17.93 7.16 1.67
CA LEU A 30 -17.57 5.75 1.76
C LEU A 30 -17.87 5.18 3.15
N LEU A 31 -17.62 5.94 4.22
CA LEU A 31 -18.02 5.56 5.58
C LEU A 31 -19.53 5.41 5.71
N LYS A 32 -20.31 6.33 5.13
CA LYS A 32 -21.78 6.25 5.13
C LYS A 32 -22.33 5.06 4.33
N LEU A 33 -21.63 4.66 3.26
CA LEU A 33 -21.93 3.46 2.48
C LEU A 33 -21.59 2.17 3.22
N GLY A 34 -20.82 2.26 4.32
CA GLY A 34 -20.50 1.14 5.18
C GLY A 34 -19.22 0.39 4.83
N PHE A 35 -18.34 0.95 4.00
CA PHE A 35 -17.04 0.36 3.75
C PHE A 35 -16.22 0.25 5.03
N LYS A 36 -15.53 -0.89 5.19
CA LYS A 36 -14.67 -1.19 6.35
C LYS A 36 -13.19 -1.21 6.00
N GLU A 37 -12.88 -1.30 4.72
CA GLU A 37 -11.53 -1.13 4.16
C GLU A 37 -11.60 -0.08 3.07
N ILE A 38 -10.73 0.93 3.14
CA ILE A 38 -10.70 2.05 2.19
C ILE A 38 -9.24 2.36 1.84
N GLU A 39 -8.88 2.15 0.58
CA GLU A 39 -7.56 2.54 0.07
C GLU A 39 -7.57 4.03 -0.23
N ILE A 40 -6.86 4.80 0.58
CA ILE A 40 -6.99 6.25 0.64
C ILE A 40 -5.94 7.03 -0.12
N GLY A 41 -4.85 6.38 -0.52
CA GLY A 41 -3.85 7.07 -1.30
C GLY A 41 -2.51 6.36 -1.43
N PHE A 42 -1.61 7.08 -2.09
CA PHE A 42 -0.22 6.73 -2.29
C PHE A 42 0.63 7.92 -1.78
N PRO A 43 1.05 7.91 -0.51
CA PRO A 43 1.60 9.10 0.17
C PRO A 43 2.82 9.73 -0.51
N GLU A 44 3.60 8.93 -1.25
CA GLU A 44 4.78 9.41 -1.96
C GLU A 44 4.45 10.03 -3.33
N ALA A 45 3.26 9.78 -3.87
CA ALA A 45 2.90 10.27 -5.21
C ALA A 45 2.74 11.79 -5.25
N SER A 46 2.24 12.40 -4.18
CA SER A 46 2.10 13.85 -4.09
C SER A 46 1.95 14.34 -2.64
N GLN A 47 2.18 15.65 -2.43
CA GLN A 47 1.96 16.27 -1.13
C GLN A 47 0.48 16.22 -0.71
N ILE A 48 -0.46 16.29 -1.65
CA ILE A 48 -1.91 16.16 -1.38
C ILE A 48 -2.23 14.79 -0.76
N GLU A 49 -1.64 13.72 -1.28
CA GLU A 49 -1.83 12.37 -0.75
C GLU A 49 -1.31 12.26 0.70
N PHE A 50 -0.13 12.80 0.95
CA PHE A 50 0.46 12.84 2.27
C PHE A 50 -0.38 13.67 3.26
N ASP A 51 -0.76 14.88 2.87
CA ASP A 51 -1.52 15.81 3.72
C ASP A 51 -2.91 15.26 4.05
N PHE A 52 -3.55 14.56 3.11
CA PHE A 52 -4.84 13.91 3.36
C PHE A 52 -4.73 12.84 4.45
N LEU A 53 -3.72 11.98 4.39
CA LEU A 53 -3.45 10.99 5.45
C LEU A 53 -3.22 11.64 6.80
N ARG A 54 -2.38 12.67 6.85
CA ARG A 54 -2.11 13.43 8.06
C ARG A 54 -3.37 14.09 8.61
N LEU A 55 -4.24 14.62 7.74
CA LEU A 55 -5.53 15.19 8.13
C LEU A 55 -6.41 14.16 8.83
N LEU A 56 -6.56 12.95 8.23
CA LEU A 56 -7.38 11.88 8.80
C LEU A 56 -6.86 11.45 10.19
N ALA A 57 -5.55 11.31 10.33
CA ALA A 57 -4.89 10.96 11.60
C ALA A 57 -5.10 12.04 12.67
N LEU A 58 -4.75 13.29 12.35
CA LEU A 58 -4.78 14.42 13.29
C LEU A 58 -6.21 14.75 13.75
N ARG A 59 -7.19 14.64 12.86
CA ARG A 59 -8.61 14.90 13.18
C ARG A 59 -9.34 13.67 13.72
N LYS A 60 -8.66 12.53 13.83
CA LYS A 60 -9.26 11.26 14.29
C LYS A 60 -10.53 10.90 13.52
N MET A 61 -10.48 11.01 12.21
CA MET A 61 -11.64 10.83 11.34
C MET A 61 -11.93 9.37 11.02
N ILE A 62 -11.02 8.45 11.33
CA ILE A 62 -11.13 7.02 11.02
C ILE A 62 -11.84 6.33 12.17
N PRO A 63 -13.05 5.73 11.93
CA PRO A 63 -13.74 4.94 12.94
C PRO A 63 -12.91 3.70 13.35
N SER A 64 -13.10 3.22 14.58
CA SER A 64 -12.32 2.09 15.13
C SER A 64 -12.56 0.74 14.44
N ASP A 65 -13.63 0.65 13.65
CA ASP A 65 -14.03 -0.54 12.88
C ASP A 65 -13.75 -0.39 11.37
N VAL A 66 -12.92 0.60 11.00
CA VAL A 66 -12.50 0.87 9.62
C VAL A 66 -10.98 0.81 9.52
N HIS A 67 -10.47 0.06 8.54
CA HIS A 67 -9.07 0.03 8.19
C HIS A 67 -8.82 0.91 6.96
N VAL A 68 -7.87 1.82 7.08
CA VAL A 68 -7.39 2.56 5.92
C VAL A 68 -6.21 1.83 5.32
N GLN A 69 -6.20 1.77 3.99
CA GLN A 69 -5.15 1.13 3.21
C GLN A 69 -4.34 2.19 2.49
N VAL A 70 -3.03 2.02 2.45
CA VAL A 70 -2.08 2.89 1.73
C VAL A 70 -1.19 2.05 0.84
N LEU A 71 -0.97 2.52 -0.39
CA LEU A 71 -0.12 1.87 -1.38
C LEU A 71 1.30 2.42 -1.30
N THR A 72 2.31 1.56 -1.43
CA THR A 72 3.71 1.96 -1.61
C THR A 72 4.50 0.92 -2.40
N GLN A 73 5.49 1.36 -3.17
CA GLN A 73 6.42 0.44 -3.84
C GLN A 73 7.37 -0.23 -2.83
N CYS A 74 7.87 -1.43 -3.15
CA CYS A 74 8.93 -2.11 -2.40
C CYS A 74 10.28 -1.39 -2.55
N ARG A 75 10.37 -0.15 -2.04
CA ARG A 75 11.57 0.68 -2.01
C ARG A 75 11.72 1.32 -0.64
N GLU A 76 12.90 1.19 -0.06
CA GLU A 76 13.17 1.61 1.32
C GLU A 76 12.69 3.03 1.64
N HIS A 77 13.10 4.02 0.85
CA HIS A 77 12.74 5.43 1.09
C HIS A 77 11.24 5.71 0.95
N LEU A 78 10.52 4.97 0.08
CA LEU A 78 9.08 5.12 -0.11
C LEU A 78 8.32 4.48 1.06
N ILE A 79 8.73 3.29 1.49
CA ILE A 79 8.16 2.62 2.68
C ILE A 79 8.35 3.49 3.91
N HIS A 80 9.55 4.05 4.12
CA HIS A 80 9.82 4.94 5.25
C HIS A 80 8.90 6.17 5.22
N ARG A 81 8.75 6.82 4.07
CA ARG A 81 7.84 7.95 3.88
C ARG A 81 6.38 7.58 4.16
N THR A 82 5.97 6.37 3.81
CA THR A 82 4.63 5.86 4.14
C THR A 82 4.44 5.74 5.65
N PHE A 83 5.43 5.25 6.39
CA PHE A 83 5.37 5.17 7.85
C PHE A 83 5.22 6.56 8.49
N GLU A 84 5.90 7.58 7.98
CA GLU A 84 5.68 8.97 8.41
C GLU A 84 4.23 9.42 8.17
N ALA A 85 3.67 9.08 7.01
CA ALA A 85 2.32 9.48 6.62
C ALA A 85 1.24 8.82 7.49
N ILE A 86 1.40 7.55 7.85
CA ILE A 86 0.43 6.78 8.64
C ILE A 86 0.62 6.91 10.15
N GLU A 87 1.53 7.76 10.62
CA GLU A 87 1.73 7.98 12.06
C GLU A 87 0.41 8.40 12.73
N GLY A 88 0.02 7.68 13.79
CA GLY A 88 -1.23 7.91 14.52
C GLY A 88 -2.49 7.35 13.87
N ILE A 89 -2.39 6.65 12.74
CA ILE A 89 -3.48 5.88 12.15
C ILE A 89 -3.49 4.48 12.77
N PRO A 90 -4.59 4.02 13.37
CA PRO A 90 -4.66 2.69 13.98
C PRO A 90 -4.86 1.61 12.92
N ASN A 91 -4.18 0.47 13.10
CA ASN A 91 -4.32 -0.74 12.29
C ASN A 91 -4.39 -0.49 10.77
N PRO A 92 -3.45 0.27 10.18
CA PRO A 92 -3.48 0.54 8.75
C PRO A 92 -3.09 -0.71 7.96
N ILE A 93 -3.68 -0.87 6.79
CA ILE A 93 -3.24 -1.84 5.80
C ILE A 93 -2.14 -1.19 4.97
N LEU A 94 -0.93 -1.73 5.05
CA LEU A 94 0.19 -1.30 4.23
C LEU A 94 0.29 -2.22 3.01
N HIS A 95 -0.15 -1.71 1.87
CA HIS A 95 -0.15 -2.43 0.60
C HIS A 95 1.14 -2.15 -0.14
N ILE A 96 2.07 -3.10 -0.09
CA ILE A 96 3.33 -3.01 -0.83
C ILE A 96 3.24 -3.76 -2.16
N TYR A 97 3.97 -3.30 -3.16
CA TYR A 97 3.99 -3.93 -4.46
C TYR A 97 5.33 -3.76 -5.20
N ASN A 98 5.59 -4.66 -6.13
CA ASN A 98 6.59 -4.50 -7.16
C ASN A 98 6.17 -5.22 -8.44
N SER A 99 6.68 -4.75 -9.58
CA SER A 99 6.35 -5.31 -10.87
C SER A 99 6.99 -6.67 -11.08
N THR A 100 6.19 -7.65 -11.51
CA THR A 100 6.64 -9.04 -11.69
C THR A 100 6.52 -9.54 -13.13
N ASN A 101 5.86 -8.78 -14.03
CA ASN A 101 5.62 -9.23 -15.40
C ASN A 101 6.91 -9.34 -16.24
N THR A 102 6.86 -10.18 -17.27
CA THR A 102 7.99 -10.46 -18.18
C THR A 102 8.53 -9.21 -18.84
N LEU A 103 7.65 -8.36 -19.39
CA LEU A 103 8.07 -7.17 -20.12
C LEU A 103 8.83 -6.17 -19.23
N GLN A 104 8.33 -5.94 -18.02
CA GLN A 104 9.00 -5.01 -17.09
C GLN A 104 10.31 -5.58 -16.57
N ARG A 105 10.39 -6.89 -16.32
CA ARG A 105 11.66 -7.53 -15.96
C ARG A 105 12.71 -7.35 -17.04
N ASP A 106 12.33 -7.58 -18.29
CA ASP A 106 13.26 -7.57 -19.41
C ASP A 106 13.67 -6.14 -19.84
N VAL A 107 12.70 -5.22 -19.92
CA VAL A 107 12.89 -3.90 -20.56
C VAL A 107 13.15 -2.80 -19.54
N VAL A 108 12.51 -2.86 -18.36
CA VAL A 108 12.62 -1.77 -17.36
C VAL A 108 13.68 -2.09 -16.32
N PHE A 109 13.62 -3.29 -15.74
CA PHE A 109 14.53 -3.66 -14.65
C PHE A 109 15.79 -4.35 -15.13
N HIS A 110 15.77 -4.97 -16.31
CA HIS A 110 16.86 -5.84 -16.80
C HIS A 110 17.25 -6.88 -15.75
N ALA A 111 16.25 -7.48 -15.10
CA ALA A 111 16.41 -8.31 -13.92
C ALA A 111 15.81 -9.73 -14.11
N SER A 112 16.46 -10.70 -13.52
CA SER A 112 15.99 -12.07 -13.43
C SER A 112 14.78 -12.21 -12.49
N ARG A 113 14.08 -13.35 -12.55
CA ARG A 113 13.02 -13.68 -11.59
C ARG A 113 13.52 -13.60 -10.14
N GLU A 114 14.72 -14.10 -9.87
CA GLU A 114 15.30 -14.10 -8.52
C GLU A 114 15.53 -12.67 -8.00
N GLU A 115 16.07 -11.78 -8.84
CA GLU A 115 16.28 -10.38 -8.45
C GLU A 115 14.95 -9.65 -8.20
N ILE A 116 13.92 -9.92 -9.00
CA ILE A 116 12.58 -9.34 -8.78
C ILE A 116 11.93 -9.89 -7.51
N LYS A 117 12.06 -11.18 -7.23
CA LYS A 117 11.61 -11.79 -5.96
C LYS A 117 12.33 -11.18 -4.77
N GLN A 118 13.63 -10.93 -4.90
CA GLN A 118 14.42 -10.30 -3.84
C GLN A 118 13.93 -8.88 -3.51
N ILE A 119 13.46 -8.10 -4.51
CA ILE A 119 12.84 -6.78 -4.27
C ILE A 119 11.64 -6.90 -3.33
N ALA A 120 10.77 -7.90 -3.55
CA ALA A 120 9.61 -8.13 -2.68
C ALA A 120 10.02 -8.48 -1.25
N ILE A 121 10.97 -9.42 -1.10
CA ILE A 121 11.52 -9.83 0.20
C ILE A 121 12.15 -8.65 0.95
N ASP A 122 12.96 -7.84 0.26
CA ASP A 122 13.60 -6.67 0.85
C ASP A 122 12.59 -5.59 1.23
N GLY A 123 11.50 -5.47 0.45
CA GLY A 123 10.35 -4.64 0.81
C GLY A 123 9.74 -5.04 2.16
N VAL A 124 9.48 -6.34 2.36
CA VAL A 124 8.95 -6.87 3.64
C VAL A 124 9.92 -6.62 4.79
N LYS A 125 11.22 -6.87 4.58
CA LYS A 125 12.26 -6.61 5.60
C LYS A 125 12.28 -5.14 6.00
N THR A 126 12.15 -4.25 5.02
CA THR A 126 12.08 -2.80 5.26
C THR A 126 10.83 -2.44 6.08
N VAL A 127 9.67 -3.00 5.76
CA VAL A 127 8.46 -2.81 6.56
C VAL A 127 8.69 -3.23 8.01
N LYS A 128 9.26 -4.41 8.24
CA LYS A 128 9.58 -4.89 9.60
C LYS A 128 10.59 -4.00 10.33
N ALA A 129 11.55 -3.44 9.61
CA ALA A 129 12.52 -2.49 10.18
C ALA A 129 11.83 -1.19 10.61
N CYS A 130 10.98 -0.62 9.73
CA CYS A 130 10.19 0.57 10.02
C CYS A 130 9.20 0.33 11.17
N MET A 131 8.56 -0.83 11.25
CA MET A 131 7.71 -1.18 12.41
C MET A 131 8.46 -1.05 13.73
N LYS A 132 9.70 -1.53 13.80
CA LYS A 132 10.55 -1.39 15.01
C LYS A 132 10.95 0.06 15.25
N GLU A 133 11.34 0.79 14.21
CA GLU A 133 11.79 2.19 14.28
C GLU A 133 10.67 3.10 14.78
N PHE A 134 9.46 2.95 14.21
CA PHE A 134 8.28 3.76 14.55
C PHE A 134 7.47 3.20 15.74
N GLY A 135 7.91 2.09 16.35
CA GLY A 135 7.22 1.46 17.49
C GLY A 135 5.82 0.95 17.13
N ARG A 136 5.64 0.39 15.92
CA ARG A 136 4.36 -0.12 15.40
C ARG A 136 4.33 -1.64 15.42
N ASP A 137 3.26 -2.23 15.94
CA ASP A 137 2.97 -3.67 15.94
C ASP A 137 1.59 -4.00 15.33
N ASP A 138 0.89 -2.96 14.87
CA ASP A 138 -0.48 -3.00 14.37
C ASP A 138 -0.60 -2.91 12.84
N ILE A 139 0.51 -3.06 12.11
CA ILE A 139 0.51 -3.02 10.65
C ILE A 139 -0.05 -4.32 10.07
N ILE A 140 -1.06 -4.19 9.20
CA ILE A 140 -1.56 -5.28 8.38
C ILE A 140 -0.85 -5.20 7.02
N LEU A 141 -0.11 -6.23 6.64
CA LEU A 141 0.59 -6.25 5.36
C LEU A 141 -0.30 -6.83 4.26
N GLU A 142 -0.36 -6.11 3.15
CA GLU A 142 -0.86 -6.61 1.86
C GLU A 142 0.28 -6.54 0.83
N TYR A 143 0.38 -7.54 -0.03
CA TYR A 143 1.34 -7.56 -1.13
C TYR A 143 0.66 -7.86 -2.45
N SER A 144 1.03 -7.13 -3.50
CA SER A 144 0.57 -7.39 -4.88
C SER A 144 1.75 -7.54 -5.85
N PRO A 145 1.77 -8.62 -6.64
CA PRO A 145 2.61 -8.71 -7.83
C PRO A 145 2.00 -7.82 -8.93
N GLU A 146 2.58 -6.62 -9.12
CA GLU A 146 2.05 -5.66 -10.10
C GLU A 146 2.13 -6.18 -11.52
N SER A 147 1.11 -5.85 -12.33
CA SER A 147 0.95 -6.33 -13.70
C SER A 147 0.81 -7.85 -13.79
N PHE A 148 0.03 -8.43 -12.89
CA PHE A 148 -0.19 -9.85 -12.73
C PHE A 148 -0.56 -10.58 -14.03
N MET A 149 -1.35 -9.95 -14.91
CA MET A 149 -1.78 -10.55 -16.19
C MET A 149 -0.62 -10.88 -17.15
N GLY A 150 0.53 -10.23 -16.97
CA GLY A 150 1.76 -10.51 -17.74
C GLY A 150 2.81 -11.28 -16.95
N THR A 151 2.45 -11.79 -15.77
CA THR A 151 3.32 -12.60 -14.90
C THR A 151 3.01 -14.07 -15.07
N GLU A 152 4.01 -14.92 -15.13
CA GLU A 152 3.83 -16.36 -15.15
C GLU A 152 3.26 -16.83 -13.80
N LEU A 153 2.27 -17.72 -13.83
CA LEU A 153 1.54 -18.14 -12.62
C LEU A 153 2.45 -18.84 -11.58
N ASP A 154 3.41 -19.64 -12.06
CA ASP A 154 4.41 -20.26 -11.19
C ASP A 154 5.29 -19.23 -10.48
N PHE A 155 5.70 -18.20 -11.20
CA PHE A 155 6.50 -17.12 -10.62
C PHE A 155 5.68 -16.23 -9.67
N ALA A 156 4.44 -15.94 -10.01
CA ALA A 156 3.56 -15.20 -9.11
C ALA A 156 3.37 -15.93 -7.77
N LEU A 157 3.16 -17.25 -7.82
CA LEU A 157 3.07 -18.09 -6.62
C LEU A 157 4.38 -18.04 -5.83
N GLU A 158 5.52 -18.25 -6.49
CA GLU A 158 6.85 -18.23 -5.86
C GLU A 158 7.13 -16.91 -5.11
N VAL A 159 6.81 -15.77 -5.72
CA VAL A 159 7.01 -14.46 -5.08
C VAL A 159 6.07 -14.26 -3.89
N CYS A 160 4.79 -14.62 -4.04
CA CYS A 160 3.82 -14.48 -2.94
C CYS A 160 4.19 -15.38 -1.75
N GLU A 161 4.62 -16.63 -2.00
CA GLU A 161 5.09 -17.53 -0.93
C GLU A 161 6.33 -16.94 -0.22
N ALA A 162 7.31 -16.42 -0.98
CA ALA A 162 8.49 -15.79 -0.40
C ALA A 162 8.17 -14.56 0.47
N VAL A 163 7.18 -13.77 0.07
CA VAL A 163 6.67 -12.64 0.87
C VAL A 163 6.02 -13.12 2.16
N LEU A 164 5.16 -14.15 2.08
CA LEU A 164 4.49 -14.72 3.25
C LEU A 164 5.50 -15.36 4.23
N ASP A 165 6.49 -16.07 3.71
CA ASP A 165 7.55 -16.68 4.52
C ASP A 165 8.37 -15.61 5.24
N GLU A 166 8.76 -14.53 4.55
CA GLU A 166 9.48 -13.42 5.16
C GLU A 166 8.62 -12.66 6.16
N TRP A 167 7.33 -12.45 5.89
CA TRP A 167 6.43 -11.77 6.82
C TRP A 167 6.21 -12.57 8.10
N GLY A 168 6.15 -13.88 7.99
CA GLY A 168 5.73 -14.79 9.04
C GLY A 168 4.22 -15.01 8.92
N MET A 169 3.82 -16.17 8.40
CA MET A 169 2.40 -16.49 8.24
C MET A 169 1.66 -16.31 9.57
N ALA A 170 0.50 -15.67 9.49
CA ALA A 170 -0.46 -15.72 10.57
C ALA A 170 -0.89 -17.19 10.76
N THR A 171 -0.49 -17.79 11.85
CA THR A 171 -0.91 -19.13 12.26
C THR A 171 -2.33 -19.08 12.83
#